data_f6bed8b76ac3aebd16801b57ab290cdc
#
_entry.id   f6bed8b76ac3aebd16801b57ab290cdc
#
_cell.length_a   1.000
_cell.length_b   1.000
_cell.length_c   1.000
_cell.angle_alpha   90.00
_cell.angle_beta   90.00
_cell.angle_gamma   90.00
#
_symmetry.space_group_name_H-M   'P 1'
#
loop_
_entity.id
_entity.type
_entity.pdbx_description
1 polymer ?
#
loop_
_entity_poly.entity_id
_entity_poly.type
_entity_poly.pdbx_seq_one_letter_code
_entity_poly.pdbx_strand_id
1 'polypeptide(L)'
;MALWAVRSAQAQDVPPGVLSFLRRHEEEEAQHLKQFELLLGTSSHGKTALPRMPRQWKVLAVHLYGYETLGLEFARLLVGLRPDLTSILEDEQIHVGFFEQEVRTILVEGGPTADGARQAAHAWRRRLPRTVDRYLHDESLAPFCAELRRHILDVIDARFHAVGLTA
;
A
#
# COMPACT_ATOMS: atom_id res chain seq x y z
N MET A 1 -1.25 5.11 6.36
CA MET A 1 0.00 4.33 6.51
C MET A 1 0.90 4.51 5.28
N ALA A 2 0.35 4.61 4.07
CA ALA A 2 1.08 4.86 2.83
C ALA A 2 1.95 6.13 2.91
N LEU A 3 1.42 7.29 3.25
CA LEU A 3 2.17 8.54 3.43
C LEU A 3 3.49 8.36 4.23
N TRP A 4 3.46 7.60 5.32
CA TRP A 4 4.65 7.37 6.16
C TRP A 4 5.65 6.43 5.51
N ALA A 5 5.16 5.43 4.76
CA ALA A 5 6.01 4.52 4.01
C ALA A 5 6.72 5.26 2.88
N VAL A 6 6.00 6.11 2.15
CA VAL A 6 6.52 6.94 1.06
C VAL A 6 7.57 7.93 1.55
N ARG A 7 7.32 8.65 2.65
CA ARG A 7 8.32 9.52 3.29
C ARG A 7 9.58 8.78 3.70
N SER A 8 9.41 7.61 4.34
CA SER A 8 10.54 6.78 4.73
C SER A 8 11.33 6.25 3.54
N ALA A 9 10.65 5.98 2.42
CA ALA A 9 11.27 5.50 1.19
C ALA A 9 12.18 6.55 0.56
N GLN A 10 11.81 7.82 0.59
CA GLN A 10 12.62 8.91 0.03
C GLN A 10 13.99 9.08 0.72
N ALA A 11 14.13 8.60 1.95
CA ALA A 11 15.39 8.62 2.70
C ALA A 11 16.26 7.37 2.43
N GLN A 12 15.82 6.47 1.56
CA GLN A 12 16.55 5.27 1.21
C GLN A 12 17.29 5.45 -0.12
N ASP A 13 18.16 4.47 -0.43
CA ASP A 13 18.85 4.40 -1.72
C ASP A 13 17.87 3.83 -2.76
N VAL A 14 17.15 4.74 -3.43
CA VAL A 14 16.16 4.41 -4.47
C VAL A 14 16.63 4.91 -5.85
N PRO A 15 16.23 4.26 -6.95
CA PRO A 15 16.56 4.74 -8.28
C PRO A 15 16.08 6.19 -8.50
N PRO A 16 16.84 7.04 -9.24
CA PRO A 16 16.48 8.45 -9.41
C PRO A 16 15.07 8.71 -9.97
N GLY A 17 14.60 7.88 -10.90
CA GLY A 17 13.24 7.97 -11.45
C GLY A 17 12.15 7.69 -10.41
N VAL A 18 12.43 6.77 -9.49
CA VAL A 18 11.55 6.43 -8.38
C VAL A 18 11.43 7.58 -7.39
N LEU A 19 12.53 8.28 -7.09
CA LEU A 19 12.52 9.40 -6.14
C LEU A 19 11.57 10.53 -6.59
N SER A 20 11.53 10.83 -7.88
CA SER A 20 10.62 11.84 -8.43
C SER A 20 9.15 11.43 -8.28
N PHE A 21 8.85 10.14 -8.50
CA PHE A 21 7.52 9.61 -8.27
C PHE A 21 7.14 9.66 -6.78
N LEU A 22 8.03 9.24 -5.87
CA LEU A 22 7.76 9.23 -4.43
C LEU A 22 7.46 10.63 -3.88
N ARG A 23 8.09 11.68 -4.40
CA ARG A 23 7.82 13.06 -3.98
C ARG A 23 6.39 13.49 -4.35
N ARG A 24 5.97 13.25 -5.59
CA ARG A 24 4.59 13.53 -6.02
C ARG A 24 3.58 12.68 -5.23
N HIS A 25 3.85 11.41 -5.08
CA HIS A 25 3.03 10.47 -4.31
C HIS A 25 2.87 10.96 -2.85
N GLU A 26 3.92 11.49 -2.20
CA GLU A 26 3.79 12.06 -0.86
C GLU A 26 2.82 13.23 -0.81
N GLU A 27 2.82 14.11 -1.83
CA GLU A 27 1.91 15.24 -1.92
C GLU A 27 0.46 14.77 -2.06
N GLU A 28 0.20 13.79 -2.92
CA GLU A 28 -1.11 13.17 -3.15
C GLU A 28 -1.62 12.50 -1.86
N GLU A 29 -0.81 11.69 -1.19
CA GLU A 29 -1.15 11.06 0.09
C GLU A 29 -1.44 12.07 1.21
N ALA A 30 -0.73 13.18 1.23
CA ALA A 30 -1.00 14.26 2.19
C ALA A 30 -2.36 14.95 1.91
N GLN A 31 -2.76 15.04 0.65
CA GLN A 31 -4.08 15.56 0.26
C GLN A 31 -5.19 14.57 0.64
N HIS A 32 -5.00 13.27 0.40
CA HIS A 32 -5.95 12.23 0.82
C HIS A 32 -6.17 12.27 2.34
N LEU A 33 -5.08 12.35 3.12
CA LEU A 33 -5.18 12.47 4.57
C LEU A 33 -6.02 13.68 4.98
N LYS A 34 -5.77 14.85 4.39
CA LYS A 34 -6.52 16.07 4.67
C LYS A 34 -8.01 15.94 4.31
N GLN A 35 -8.33 15.28 3.19
CA GLN A 35 -9.72 15.02 2.82
C GLN A 35 -10.40 14.12 3.87
N PHE A 36 -9.74 13.04 4.32
CA PHE A 36 -10.28 12.19 5.38
C PHE A 36 -10.44 12.92 6.71
N GLU A 37 -9.51 13.77 7.10
CA GLU A 37 -9.63 14.58 8.32
C GLU A 37 -10.85 15.53 8.26
N LEU A 38 -11.10 16.15 7.11
CA LEU A 38 -12.28 16.98 6.89
C LEU A 38 -13.59 16.17 6.96
N LEU A 39 -13.61 14.97 6.37
CA LEU A 39 -14.78 14.10 6.38
C LEU A 39 -15.12 13.58 7.78
N LEU A 40 -14.10 13.28 8.56
CA LEU A 40 -14.26 12.72 9.91
C LEU A 40 -14.43 13.80 10.99
N GLY A 41 -14.17 15.07 10.65
CA GLY A 41 -14.18 16.17 11.63
C GLY A 41 -13.10 16.03 12.71
N THR A 42 -12.06 15.24 12.44
CA THR A 42 -10.97 14.96 13.39
C THR A 42 -9.63 15.11 12.69
N SER A 43 -8.62 15.65 13.40
CA SER A 43 -7.25 15.65 12.91
C SER A 43 -6.59 14.32 13.25
N SER A 44 -5.88 13.75 12.30
CA SER A 44 -5.01 12.61 12.61
C SER A 44 -3.89 13.10 13.52
N HIS A 45 -3.80 12.54 14.69
CA HIS A 45 -2.63 12.78 15.55
C HIS A 45 -1.45 12.10 14.88
N GLY A 46 -0.57 12.90 14.29
CA GLY A 46 0.60 12.42 13.56
C GLY A 46 1.38 11.40 14.40
N LYS A 47 1.70 10.26 13.80
CA LYS A 47 2.61 9.32 14.44
C LYS A 47 3.95 10.01 14.63
N THR A 48 4.42 10.07 15.86
CA THR A 48 5.70 10.67 16.22
C THR A 48 6.90 9.85 15.75
N ALA A 49 6.68 8.57 15.41
CA ALA A 49 7.72 7.67 14.91
C ALA A 49 7.27 7.00 13.62
N LEU A 50 8.08 7.14 12.58
CA LEU A 50 7.91 6.42 11.32
C LEU A 50 8.22 4.94 11.51
N PRO A 51 7.49 4.02 10.86
CA PRO A 51 7.87 2.62 10.84
C PRO A 51 9.24 2.49 10.19
N ARG A 52 10.07 1.59 10.73
CA ARG A 52 11.34 1.26 10.08
C ARG A 52 11.06 0.59 8.75
N MET A 53 11.47 1.24 7.67
CA MET A 53 11.36 0.69 6.33
C MET A 53 12.64 -0.05 5.93
N PRO A 54 12.54 -1.06 5.07
CA PRO A 54 13.69 -1.73 4.50
C PRO A 54 14.60 -0.75 3.75
N ARG A 55 15.93 -0.94 3.86
CA ARG A 55 16.89 -0.05 3.18
C ARG A 55 17.11 -0.44 1.72
N GLN A 56 16.92 -1.71 1.37
CA GLN A 56 17.15 -2.19 0.02
C GLN A 56 15.90 -1.98 -0.84
N TRP A 57 16.07 -1.33 -1.99
CA TRP A 57 14.98 -1.01 -2.90
C TRP A 57 14.09 -2.23 -3.25
N LYS A 58 14.71 -3.36 -3.59
CA LYS A 58 13.97 -4.60 -3.91
C LYS A 58 12.99 -5.07 -2.83
N VAL A 59 13.33 -4.82 -1.56
CA VAL A 59 12.45 -5.17 -0.43
C VAL A 59 11.44 -4.06 -0.18
N LEU A 60 11.88 -2.81 -0.29
CA LEU A 60 11.08 -1.62 -0.08
C LEU A 60 9.96 -1.52 -1.12
N ALA A 61 10.25 -1.76 -2.42
CA ALA A 61 9.26 -1.75 -3.50
C ALA A 61 8.10 -2.73 -3.23
N VAL A 62 8.41 -3.94 -2.75
CA VAL A 62 7.38 -4.92 -2.37
C VAL A 62 6.51 -4.42 -1.21
N HIS A 63 7.12 -3.75 -0.22
CA HIS A 63 6.35 -3.18 0.90
C HIS A 63 5.43 -2.05 0.44
N LEU A 64 5.93 -1.15 -0.43
CA LEU A 64 5.12 -0.07 -1.01
C LEU A 64 4.01 -0.66 -1.86
N TYR A 65 4.32 -1.57 -2.78
CA TYR A 65 3.30 -2.27 -3.57
C TYR A 65 2.20 -2.89 -2.70
N GLY A 66 2.58 -3.53 -1.60
CA GLY A 66 1.61 -4.12 -0.67
C GLY A 66 0.73 -3.07 0.02
N TYR A 67 1.29 -1.95 0.47
CA TYR A 67 0.52 -0.88 1.11
C TYR A 67 -0.42 -0.18 0.13
N GLU A 68 0.06 0.13 -1.08
CA GLU A 68 -0.77 0.76 -2.12
C GLU A 68 -1.88 -0.17 -2.59
N THR A 69 -1.60 -1.47 -2.75
CA THR A 69 -2.64 -2.45 -3.09
C THR A 69 -3.72 -2.51 -2.00
N LEU A 70 -3.34 -2.41 -0.73
CA LEU A 70 -4.29 -2.36 0.37
C LEU A 70 -5.09 -1.05 0.34
N GLY A 71 -4.44 0.09 0.10
CA GLY A 71 -5.06 1.41 -0.08
C GLY A 71 -6.10 1.40 -1.19
N LEU A 72 -5.72 0.85 -2.35
CA LEU A 72 -6.60 0.71 -3.52
C LEU A 72 -7.88 -0.08 -3.20
N GLU A 73 -7.78 -1.19 -2.47
CA GLU A 73 -8.99 -1.98 -2.13
C GLU A 73 -9.89 -1.22 -1.16
N PHE A 74 -9.33 -0.48 -0.19
CA PHE A 74 -10.15 0.40 0.65
C PHE A 74 -10.75 1.57 -0.13
N ALA A 75 -10.02 2.19 -1.06
CA ALA A 75 -10.54 3.25 -1.91
C ALA A 75 -11.72 2.77 -2.77
N ARG A 76 -11.65 1.56 -3.33
CA ARG A 76 -12.75 0.93 -4.07
C ARG A 76 -14.01 0.76 -3.23
N LEU A 77 -13.86 0.27 -2.00
CA LEU A 77 -14.98 0.12 -1.07
C LEU A 77 -15.59 1.48 -0.70
N LEU A 78 -14.74 2.48 -0.47
CA LEU A 78 -15.18 3.84 -0.11
C LEU A 78 -15.95 4.51 -1.25
N VAL A 79 -15.46 4.44 -2.50
CA VAL A 79 -16.11 5.05 -3.67
C VAL A 79 -17.50 4.44 -3.91
N GLY A 80 -17.70 3.17 -3.58
CA GLY A 80 -19.02 2.54 -3.61
C GLY A 80 -20.05 3.21 -2.68
N LEU A 81 -19.59 3.85 -1.60
CA LEU A 81 -20.41 4.58 -0.63
C LEU A 81 -20.33 6.12 -0.81
N ARG A 82 -19.23 6.60 -1.31
CA ARG A 82 -18.86 8.02 -1.43
C ARG A 82 -18.26 8.30 -2.82
N PRO A 83 -19.09 8.45 -3.88
CA PRO A 83 -18.59 8.72 -5.23
C PRO A 83 -17.76 10.00 -5.38
N ASP A 84 -17.89 10.94 -4.45
CA ASP A 84 -17.10 12.15 -4.36
C ASP A 84 -15.62 11.92 -4.04
N LEU A 85 -15.23 10.68 -3.68
CA LEU A 85 -13.85 10.27 -3.42
C LEU A 85 -13.20 9.55 -4.63
N THR A 86 -13.79 9.63 -5.83
CA THR A 86 -13.28 8.96 -7.03
C THR A 86 -11.86 9.37 -7.37
N SER A 87 -11.46 10.63 -7.12
CA SER A 87 -10.08 11.08 -7.35
C SER A 87 -9.06 10.31 -6.53
N ILE A 88 -9.39 9.93 -5.28
CA ILE A 88 -8.51 9.09 -4.46
C ILE A 88 -8.33 7.71 -5.11
N LEU A 89 -9.41 7.11 -5.62
CA LEU A 89 -9.34 5.82 -6.30
C LEU A 89 -8.46 5.89 -7.57
N GLU A 90 -8.54 6.98 -8.32
CA GLU A 90 -7.73 7.20 -9.53
C GLU A 90 -6.24 7.31 -9.17
N ASP A 91 -5.89 8.06 -8.14
CA ASP A 91 -4.52 8.19 -7.65
C ASP A 91 -3.99 6.83 -7.15
N GLU A 92 -4.76 6.09 -6.35
CA GLU A 92 -4.37 4.76 -5.87
C GLU A 92 -4.12 3.75 -7.02
N GLN A 93 -4.87 3.84 -8.12
CA GLN A 93 -4.63 3.02 -9.31
C GLN A 93 -3.28 3.34 -9.96
N ILE A 94 -2.91 4.63 -10.02
CA ILE A 94 -1.62 5.08 -10.54
C ILE A 94 -0.49 4.59 -9.63
N HIS A 95 -0.64 4.74 -8.30
CA HIS A 95 0.35 4.31 -7.32
C HIS A 95 0.62 2.80 -7.42
N VAL A 96 -0.44 1.99 -7.41
CA VAL A 96 -0.32 0.53 -7.55
C VAL A 96 0.34 0.16 -8.87
N GLY A 97 -0.08 0.78 -9.99
CA GLY A 97 0.50 0.52 -11.30
C GLY A 97 2.00 0.80 -11.37
N PHE A 98 2.44 1.90 -10.77
CA PHE A 98 3.86 2.24 -10.69
C PHE A 98 4.66 1.19 -9.91
N PHE A 99 4.24 0.85 -8.68
CA PHE A 99 4.97 -0.14 -7.88
C PHE A 99 4.88 -1.55 -8.44
N GLU A 100 3.79 -1.90 -9.11
CA GLU A 100 3.71 -3.16 -9.85
C GLU A 100 4.79 -3.25 -10.93
N GLN A 101 5.00 -2.18 -11.70
CA GLN A 101 6.05 -2.12 -12.72
C GLN A 101 7.45 -2.22 -12.10
N GLU A 102 7.70 -1.54 -10.99
CA GLU A 102 8.98 -1.62 -10.27
C GLU A 102 9.24 -3.05 -9.76
N VAL A 103 8.23 -3.70 -9.19
CA VAL A 103 8.33 -5.09 -8.74
C VAL A 103 8.61 -6.04 -9.92
N ARG A 104 7.94 -5.86 -11.07
CA ARG A 104 8.21 -6.67 -12.27
C ARG A 104 9.65 -6.48 -12.76
N THR A 105 10.15 -5.25 -12.76
CA THR A 105 11.55 -4.96 -13.12
C THR A 105 12.52 -5.72 -12.20
N ILE A 106 12.31 -5.67 -10.89
CA ILE A 106 13.10 -6.40 -9.90
C ILE A 106 13.07 -7.92 -10.14
N LEU A 107 11.90 -8.46 -10.49
CA LEU A 107 11.74 -9.90 -10.74
C LEU A 107 12.41 -10.34 -12.05
N VAL A 108 12.43 -9.49 -13.07
CA VAL A 108 13.12 -9.73 -14.35
C VAL A 108 14.64 -9.77 -14.18
N GLU A 109 15.22 -9.01 -13.25
CA GLU A 109 16.64 -9.09 -12.92
C GLU A 109 17.07 -10.50 -12.48
N GLY A 110 16.14 -11.25 -11.88
CA GLY A 110 16.38 -12.62 -11.46
C GLY A 110 17.31 -12.78 -10.27
N GLY A 111 17.74 -14.00 -10.00
CA GLY A 111 18.74 -14.35 -8.98
C GLY A 111 18.43 -13.79 -7.58
N PRO A 112 19.47 -13.44 -6.80
CA PRO A 112 19.30 -13.00 -5.40
C PRO A 112 18.40 -11.76 -5.24
N THR A 113 18.27 -10.92 -6.28
CA THR A 113 17.40 -9.73 -6.28
C THR A 113 15.93 -10.15 -6.27
N ALA A 114 15.53 -10.99 -7.21
CA ALA A 114 14.17 -11.53 -7.28
C ALA A 114 13.81 -12.38 -6.06
N ASP A 115 14.76 -13.22 -5.59
CA ASP A 115 14.54 -14.04 -4.40
C ASP A 115 14.31 -13.19 -3.15
N GLY A 116 15.07 -12.11 -2.99
CA GLY A 116 14.87 -11.13 -1.92
C GLY A 116 13.49 -10.47 -1.95
N ALA A 117 13.00 -10.13 -3.16
CA ALA A 117 11.66 -9.58 -3.34
C ALA A 117 10.56 -10.60 -2.97
N ARG A 118 10.69 -11.87 -3.41
CA ARG A 118 9.76 -12.94 -3.04
C ARG A 118 9.74 -13.20 -1.53
N GLN A 119 10.91 -13.24 -0.89
CA GLN A 119 10.99 -13.37 0.58
C GLN A 119 10.30 -12.21 1.30
N ALA A 120 10.48 -10.97 0.80
CA ALA A 120 9.81 -9.79 1.33
C ALA A 120 8.28 -9.91 1.18
N ALA A 121 7.80 -10.38 0.03
CA ALA A 121 6.38 -10.61 -0.23
C ALA A 121 5.79 -11.64 0.76
N HIS A 122 6.44 -12.77 0.95
CA HIS A 122 6.02 -13.76 1.95
C HIS A 122 5.99 -13.20 3.37
N ALA A 123 6.98 -12.40 3.75
CA ALA A 123 7.04 -11.78 5.07
C ALA A 123 5.94 -10.72 5.24
N TRP A 124 5.61 -9.97 4.19
CA TRP A 124 4.55 -8.97 4.19
C TRP A 124 3.17 -9.64 4.30
N ARG A 125 2.90 -10.66 3.46
CA ARG A 125 1.66 -11.44 3.47
C ARG A 125 1.36 -12.08 4.83
N ARG A 126 2.35 -12.61 5.54
CA ARG A 126 2.15 -13.17 6.89
C ARG A 126 1.63 -12.16 7.90
N ARG A 127 1.89 -10.86 7.69
CA ARG A 127 1.42 -9.77 8.56
C ARG A 127 0.10 -9.16 8.11
N LEU A 128 -0.26 -9.37 6.85
CA LEU A 128 -1.44 -8.78 6.22
C LEU A 128 -2.74 -9.07 7.00
N PRO A 129 -3.06 -10.31 7.42
CA PRO A 129 -4.29 -10.58 8.16
C PRO A 129 -4.46 -9.70 9.39
N ARG A 130 -3.40 -9.56 10.21
CA ARG A 130 -3.44 -8.69 11.40
C ARG A 130 -3.53 -7.21 11.05
N THR A 131 -3.04 -6.81 9.89
CA THR A 131 -3.15 -5.44 9.41
C THR A 131 -4.58 -5.16 8.99
N VAL A 132 -5.20 -6.03 8.22
CA VAL A 132 -6.61 -5.94 7.81
C VAL A 132 -7.53 -5.95 9.03
N ASP A 133 -7.32 -6.86 9.98
CA ASP A 133 -8.11 -6.93 11.24
C ASP A 133 -8.08 -5.60 12.00
N ARG A 134 -6.96 -4.88 11.97
CA ARG A 134 -6.81 -3.56 12.60
C ARG A 134 -7.61 -2.45 11.90
N TYR A 135 -7.76 -2.54 10.59
CA TYR A 135 -8.59 -1.58 9.83
C TYR A 135 -10.08 -1.87 9.95
N LEU A 136 -10.45 -3.13 10.16
CA LEU A 136 -11.85 -3.58 10.26
C LEU A 136 -12.35 -3.72 11.70
N HIS A 137 -11.65 -3.15 12.70
CA HIS A 137 -11.97 -3.35 14.12
C HIS A 137 -13.15 -2.52 14.62
N ASP A 138 -13.66 -1.57 13.83
CA ASP A 138 -14.77 -0.71 14.22
C ASP A 138 -16.07 -1.55 14.37
N GLU A 139 -16.80 -1.30 15.45
CA GLU A 139 -18.04 -2.04 15.75
C GLU A 139 -19.10 -1.90 14.66
N SER A 140 -19.14 -0.78 13.95
CA SER A 140 -20.06 -0.56 12.82
C SER A 140 -19.80 -1.50 11.65
N LEU A 141 -18.58 -2.03 11.51
CA LEU A 141 -18.18 -2.97 10.48
C LEU A 141 -18.41 -4.44 10.90
N ALA A 142 -18.73 -4.72 12.16
CA ALA A 142 -18.84 -6.08 12.69
C ALA A 142 -19.68 -7.02 11.81
N PRO A 143 -20.86 -6.63 11.27
CA PRO A 143 -21.66 -7.50 10.41
C PRO A 143 -20.98 -7.90 9.10
N PHE A 144 -20.04 -7.10 8.62
CA PHE A 144 -19.37 -7.25 7.32
C PHE A 144 -17.91 -7.68 7.45
N CYS A 145 -17.35 -7.65 8.65
CA CYS A 145 -15.93 -7.82 8.91
C CYS A 145 -15.35 -9.08 8.27
N ALA A 146 -16.03 -10.23 8.43
CA ALA A 146 -15.54 -11.50 7.89
C ALA A 146 -15.51 -11.54 6.36
N GLU A 147 -16.51 -10.95 5.71
CA GLU A 147 -16.60 -10.88 4.26
C GLU A 147 -15.56 -9.89 3.68
N LEU A 148 -15.48 -8.69 4.24
CA LEU A 148 -14.51 -7.66 3.86
C LEU A 148 -13.08 -8.19 4.04
N ARG A 149 -12.80 -8.82 5.17
CA ARG A 149 -11.50 -9.43 5.44
C ARG A 149 -11.11 -10.46 4.40
N ARG A 150 -12.00 -11.40 4.11
CA ARG A 150 -11.76 -12.42 3.08
C ARG A 150 -11.52 -11.78 1.73
N HIS A 151 -12.40 -10.88 1.28
CA HIS A 151 -12.28 -10.19 0.01
C HIS A 151 -10.94 -9.48 -0.14
N ILE A 152 -10.53 -8.67 0.84
CA ILE A 152 -9.26 -7.93 0.81
C ILE A 152 -8.06 -8.90 0.72
N LEU A 153 -8.05 -9.96 1.53
CA LEU A 153 -6.97 -10.94 1.53
C LEU A 153 -6.86 -11.66 0.18
N ASP A 154 -7.99 -12.10 -0.36
CA ASP A 154 -8.05 -12.85 -1.64
C ASP A 154 -7.58 -11.97 -2.81
N VAL A 155 -8.02 -10.71 -2.87
CA VAL A 155 -7.63 -9.79 -3.94
C VAL A 155 -6.13 -9.47 -3.88
N ILE A 156 -5.59 -9.21 -2.69
CA ILE A 156 -4.17 -8.92 -2.53
C ILE A 156 -3.32 -10.16 -2.87
N ASP A 157 -3.73 -11.33 -2.43
CA ASP A 157 -3.05 -12.58 -2.80
C ASP A 157 -3.04 -12.82 -4.30
N ALA A 158 -4.16 -12.60 -4.97
CA ALA A 158 -4.26 -12.71 -6.42
C ALA A 158 -3.33 -11.72 -7.16
N ARG A 159 -3.20 -10.48 -6.67
CA ARG A 159 -2.27 -9.50 -7.24
C ARG A 159 -0.81 -9.88 -7.05
N PHE A 160 -0.43 -10.37 -5.86
CA PHE A 160 0.92 -10.82 -5.59
C PHE A 160 1.29 -12.03 -6.45
N HIS A 161 0.33 -12.92 -6.69
CA HIS A 161 0.51 -14.05 -7.61
C HIS A 161 0.66 -13.58 -9.06
N ALA A 162 -0.22 -12.70 -9.53
CA ALA A 162 -0.24 -12.19 -10.91
C ALA A 162 1.06 -11.44 -11.29
N VAL A 163 1.71 -10.77 -10.34
CA VAL A 163 2.99 -10.10 -10.56
C VAL A 163 4.19 -11.04 -10.44
N GLY A 164 4.02 -12.27 -9.95
CA GLY A 164 5.08 -13.29 -9.78
C GLY A 164 5.86 -13.21 -8.47
N LEU A 165 5.31 -12.52 -7.46
CA LEU A 165 5.89 -12.46 -6.11
C LEU A 165 5.62 -13.71 -5.28
N THR A 166 4.56 -14.43 -5.60
CA THR A 166 4.15 -15.68 -4.94
C THR A 166 3.82 -16.74 -5.98
N ALA A 167 4.02 -18.01 -5.60
CA ALA A 167 3.64 -19.16 -6.40
C ALA A 167 2.12 -19.44 -6.23
#